data_ad2b044dd74651ee9bc3cef2128a939a
#
_entry.id   ad2b044dd74651ee9bc3cef2128a939a
#
_cell.length_a   1.000
_cell.length_b   1.000
_cell.length_c   1.000
_cell.angle_alpha   90.00
_cell.angle_beta   90.00
_cell.angle_gamma   90.00
#
_symmetry.space_group_name_H-M   'P 1'
#
loop_
_entity.id
_entity.type
_entity.pdbx_description
1 polymer ?
#
loop_
_entity_poly.entity_id
_entity_poly.type
_entity_poly.pdbx_seq_one_letter_code
_entity_poly.pdbx_strand_id
1 'polypeptide(L)'
;VHRAEIGFDAQGNILAWDHVIVGQSIVKGTPFEGFMVKNGVDSTAVEGMKEPYNIPMRLSVHHPQVNVPVLWWRSVGSTHTAYAMETLLDEVARATQQDPVAYRLRLMGDKHPRHKAALQLAVDQSGYGKKKLAAGRAWGVAVHESFSSVVAYVVEASVSKDGTPKLHSVTAGVHCNLAVNPKSVEAQVQGGALMGLSMCLPGAAITLKDGVVEQSNFGDFAVPRITDM
;
A
#
# COMPACT_ATOMS: atom_id res chain seq x y z
N VAL A 1 -8.69 -8.08 7.24
CA VAL A 1 -9.85 -7.50 6.55
C VAL A 1 -9.94 -6.03 6.91
N HIS A 2 -10.21 -5.18 5.91
CA HIS A 2 -10.52 -3.76 6.11
C HIS A 2 -11.96 -3.51 5.70
N ARG A 3 -12.66 -2.70 6.48
CA ARG A 3 -13.95 -2.12 6.13
C ARG A 3 -13.86 -0.62 6.36
N ALA A 4 -14.24 0.17 5.37
CA ALA A 4 -14.28 1.62 5.48
C ALA A 4 -15.63 2.18 5.03
N GLU A 5 -16.10 3.20 5.72
CA GLU A 5 -17.22 4.04 5.33
C GLU A 5 -16.70 5.48 5.26
N ILE A 6 -16.78 6.10 4.10
CA ILE A 6 -16.17 7.40 3.83
C ILE A 6 -17.25 8.37 3.35
N GLY A 7 -17.49 9.42 4.15
CA GLY A 7 -18.34 10.54 3.78
C GLY A 7 -17.52 11.68 3.20
N PHE A 8 -17.92 12.19 2.04
CA PHE A 8 -17.27 13.33 1.40
C PHE A 8 -18.30 14.24 0.72
N ASP A 9 -17.94 15.51 0.54
CA ASP A 9 -18.77 16.49 -0.16
C ASP A 9 -18.53 16.45 -1.69
N ALA A 10 -19.30 17.25 -2.43
CA ALA A 10 -19.19 17.35 -3.88
C ALA A 10 -17.81 17.86 -4.37
N GLN A 11 -17.07 18.53 -3.51
CA GLN A 11 -15.70 19.00 -3.76
C GLN A 11 -14.65 17.95 -3.41
N GLY A 12 -15.08 16.78 -2.89
CA GLY A 12 -14.21 15.69 -2.48
C GLY A 12 -13.46 15.97 -1.16
N ASN A 13 -13.98 16.86 -0.33
CA ASN A 13 -13.46 16.98 1.03
C ASN A 13 -13.98 15.81 1.86
N ILE A 14 -13.09 15.06 2.48
CA ILE A 14 -13.46 13.97 3.37
C ILE A 14 -14.01 14.56 4.67
N LEU A 15 -15.28 14.33 4.94
CA LEU A 15 -16.00 14.84 6.11
C LEU A 15 -15.93 13.87 7.29
N ALA A 16 -15.90 12.57 7.01
CA ALA A 16 -15.78 11.51 7.99
C ALA A 16 -15.20 10.26 7.34
N TRP A 17 -14.42 9.50 8.10
CA TRP A 17 -13.89 8.21 7.70
C TRP A 17 -13.96 7.25 8.88
N ASP A 18 -14.85 6.27 8.82
CA ASP A 18 -14.92 5.17 9.78
C ASP A 18 -14.22 3.95 9.21
N HIS A 19 -13.16 3.49 9.87
CA HIS A 19 -12.32 2.40 9.41
C HIS A 19 -12.21 1.31 10.46
N VAL A 20 -12.50 0.08 10.05
CA VAL A 20 -12.40 -1.10 10.91
C VAL A 20 -11.34 -2.04 10.31
N ILE A 21 -10.40 -2.46 11.15
CA ILE A 21 -9.41 -3.49 10.82
C ILE A 21 -9.73 -4.73 11.64
N VAL A 22 -9.82 -5.88 10.96
CA VAL A 22 -9.98 -7.19 11.59
C VAL A 22 -8.85 -8.10 11.11
N GLY A 23 -8.00 -8.52 12.04
CA GLY A 23 -6.87 -9.39 11.76
C GLY A 23 -6.19 -9.83 13.04
N GLN A 24 -5.51 -10.97 13.03
CA GLN A 24 -4.73 -11.44 14.16
C GLN A 24 -3.59 -10.46 14.47
N SER A 25 -3.24 -10.33 15.75
CA SER A 25 -1.98 -9.67 16.12
C SER A 25 -0.80 -10.55 15.74
N ILE A 26 0.21 -9.97 15.12
CA ILE A 26 1.47 -10.68 14.78
C ILE A 26 2.46 -10.70 15.95
N VAL A 27 2.23 -9.90 16.99
CA VAL A 27 3.13 -9.83 18.15
C VAL A 27 2.56 -10.51 19.40
N LYS A 28 1.27 -10.85 19.42
CA LYS A 28 0.65 -11.55 20.55
C LYS A 28 1.30 -12.92 20.77
N GLY A 29 1.64 -13.23 22.02
CA GLY A 29 2.36 -14.45 22.37
C GLY A 29 3.86 -14.40 22.08
N THR A 30 4.40 -13.26 21.64
CA THR A 30 5.84 -13.04 21.43
C THR A 30 6.43 -12.17 22.54
N PRO A 31 7.78 -12.13 22.71
CA PRO A 31 8.43 -11.19 23.64
C PRO A 31 8.11 -9.72 23.38
N PHE A 32 7.58 -9.38 22.20
CA PHE A 32 7.25 -8.01 21.81
C PHE A 32 5.87 -7.55 22.28
N GLU A 33 4.99 -8.47 22.72
CA GLU A 33 3.61 -8.15 23.11
C GLU A 33 3.53 -7.03 24.14
N GLY A 34 4.34 -7.11 25.19
CA GLY A 34 4.28 -6.19 26.33
C GLY A 34 4.51 -4.71 26.00
N PHE A 35 5.20 -4.40 24.92
CA PHE A 35 5.46 -3.03 24.50
C PHE A 35 4.79 -2.63 23.18
N MET A 36 4.39 -3.57 22.34
CA MET A 36 3.74 -3.30 21.05
C MET A 36 2.21 -3.42 21.09
N VAL A 37 1.63 -4.11 22.09
CA VAL A 37 0.17 -4.16 22.25
C VAL A 37 -0.24 -3.17 23.36
N LYS A 38 -1.02 -2.16 23.00
CA LYS A 38 -1.54 -1.15 23.92
C LYS A 38 -3.06 -1.11 23.84
N ASN A 39 -3.72 -1.21 24.99
CA ASN A 39 -5.19 -1.23 25.08
C ASN A 39 -5.83 -2.28 24.17
N GLY A 40 -5.18 -3.44 24.04
CA GLY A 40 -5.64 -4.54 23.20
C GLY A 40 -5.38 -4.37 21.67
N VAL A 41 -4.72 -3.29 21.26
CA VAL A 41 -4.37 -3.02 19.86
C VAL A 41 -2.88 -3.26 19.64
N ASP A 42 -2.57 -4.14 18.71
CA ASP A 42 -1.23 -4.32 18.16
C ASP A 42 -0.88 -3.09 17.30
N SER A 43 0.16 -2.36 17.70
CA SER A 43 0.58 -1.12 17.02
C SER A 43 0.97 -1.36 15.56
N THR A 44 1.46 -2.54 15.23
CA THR A 44 1.83 -2.89 13.84
C THR A 44 0.62 -2.96 12.92
N ALA A 45 -0.55 -3.34 13.46
CA ALA A 45 -1.78 -3.46 12.67
C ALA A 45 -2.34 -2.10 12.19
N VAL A 46 -1.82 -0.99 12.71
CA VAL A 46 -2.29 0.37 12.42
C VAL A 46 -1.20 1.29 11.84
N GLU A 47 -0.03 0.75 11.57
CA GLU A 47 1.07 1.51 10.96
C GLU A 47 0.61 2.17 9.65
N GLY A 48 0.89 3.46 9.49
CA GLY A 48 0.58 4.22 8.29
C GLY A 48 -0.89 4.57 8.05
N MET A 49 -1.80 4.25 8.99
CA MET A 49 -3.24 4.54 8.80
C MET A 49 -3.61 6.02 8.89
N LYS A 50 -2.83 6.83 9.60
CA LYS A 50 -3.15 8.26 9.82
C LYS A 50 -2.30 9.21 9.00
N GLU A 51 -1.17 8.75 8.54
CA GLU A 51 -0.18 9.55 7.80
C GLU A 51 -0.09 9.11 6.35
N PRO A 52 0.19 10.00 5.39
CA PRO A 52 0.47 11.44 5.54
C PRO A 52 -0.77 12.33 5.36
N TYR A 53 -1.96 11.81 5.42
CA TYR A 53 -3.18 12.51 5.03
C TYR A 53 -3.90 13.12 6.23
N ASN A 54 -4.34 14.37 6.08
CA ASN A 54 -5.17 15.04 7.08
C ASN A 54 -6.64 14.63 6.89
N ILE A 55 -7.00 13.50 7.47
CA ILE A 55 -8.32 12.88 7.35
C ILE A 55 -8.97 12.74 8.73
N PRO A 56 -10.23 13.15 8.92
CA PRO A 56 -10.97 12.92 10.16
C PRO A 56 -11.36 11.45 10.27
N MET A 57 -10.46 10.61 10.79
CA MET A 57 -10.62 9.17 10.84
C MET A 57 -10.93 8.66 12.25
N ARG A 58 -12.00 7.85 12.37
CA ARG A 58 -12.21 6.92 13.47
C ARG A 58 -11.66 5.56 13.05
N LEU A 59 -10.74 5.00 13.84
CA LEU A 59 -10.13 3.71 13.58
C LEU A 59 -10.47 2.73 14.70
N SER A 60 -11.04 1.58 14.35
CA SER A 60 -11.33 0.46 15.24
C SER A 60 -10.55 -0.77 14.79
N VAL A 61 -10.00 -1.51 15.76
CA VAL A 61 -9.19 -2.70 15.49
C VAL A 61 -9.70 -3.87 16.32
N HIS A 62 -9.82 -5.03 15.69
CA HIS A 62 -10.21 -6.28 16.33
C HIS A 62 -9.21 -7.38 16.01
N HIS A 63 -8.70 -8.03 17.04
CA HIS A 63 -7.74 -9.14 16.93
C HIS A 63 -8.42 -10.47 17.30
N PRO A 64 -9.13 -11.13 16.35
CA PRO A 64 -9.68 -12.45 16.60
C PRO A 64 -8.56 -13.47 16.79
N GLN A 65 -8.82 -14.47 17.59
CA GLN A 65 -7.96 -15.65 17.68
C GLN A 65 -8.50 -16.70 16.72
N VAL A 66 -7.74 -17.01 15.69
CA VAL A 66 -8.06 -18.08 14.75
C VAL A 66 -6.86 -19.03 14.65
N ASN A 67 -7.12 -20.30 14.34
CA ASN A 67 -6.08 -21.32 14.28
C ASN A 67 -5.33 -21.29 12.93
N VAL A 68 -4.89 -20.11 12.51
CA VAL A 68 -4.03 -19.91 11.34
C VAL A 68 -2.76 -19.23 11.81
N PRO A 69 -1.58 -19.80 11.59
CA PRO A 69 -0.32 -19.17 11.97
C PRO A 69 -0.15 -17.81 11.30
N VAL A 70 0.32 -16.83 12.04
CA VAL A 70 0.70 -15.52 11.53
C VAL A 70 2.16 -15.25 11.88
N LEU A 71 2.84 -14.53 11.00
CA LEU A 71 4.25 -14.19 11.17
C LEU A 71 4.53 -12.84 10.50
N TRP A 72 5.71 -12.31 10.75
CA TRP A 72 6.19 -11.07 10.18
C TRP A 72 6.39 -11.19 8.66
N TRP A 73 5.81 -10.24 7.94
CA TRP A 73 6.13 -9.98 6.54
C TRP A 73 7.13 -8.82 6.45
N ARG A 74 7.84 -8.67 5.34
CA ARG A 74 8.86 -7.62 5.17
C ARG A 74 8.35 -6.21 5.53
N SER A 75 7.14 -5.88 5.14
CA SER A 75 6.51 -4.56 5.31
C SER A 75 5.64 -4.44 6.56
N VAL A 76 5.64 -5.45 7.42
CA VAL A 76 4.88 -5.49 8.68
C VAL A 76 3.42 -5.06 8.47
N GLY A 77 2.88 -4.14 9.27
CA GLY A 77 1.52 -3.61 9.11
C GLY A 77 1.31 -2.81 7.84
N SER A 78 2.36 -2.14 7.35
CA SER A 78 2.31 -1.40 6.08
C SER A 78 1.93 -2.27 4.87
N THR A 79 2.05 -3.61 4.97
CA THR A 79 1.61 -4.55 3.94
C THR A 79 0.15 -4.36 3.56
N HIS A 80 -0.73 -4.20 4.56
CA HIS A 80 -2.16 -4.07 4.33
C HIS A 80 -2.67 -2.64 4.47
N THR A 81 -2.07 -1.81 5.34
CA THR A 81 -2.52 -0.45 5.57
C THR A 81 -2.23 0.47 4.40
N ALA A 82 -1.02 0.39 3.80
CA ALA A 82 -0.68 1.17 2.62
C ALA A 82 -1.62 0.84 1.45
N TYR A 83 -1.86 -0.44 1.19
CA TYR A 83 -2.80 -0.85 0.15
C TYR A 83 -4.20 -0.29 0.41
N ALA A 84 -4.75 -0.50 1.61
CA ALA A 84 -6.09 -0.06 1.94
C ALA A 84 -6.24 1.47 1.83
N MET A 85 -5.30 2.24 2.38
CA MET A 85 -5.36 3.70 2.33
C MET A 85 -5.24 4.24 0.91
N GLU A 86 -4.25 3.79 0.16
CA GLU A 86 -3.98 4.31 -1.18
C GLU A 86 -5.08 3.95 -2.19
N THR A 87 -5.64 2.73 -2.12
CA THR A 87 -6.75 2.33 -3.00
C THR A 87 -8.04 3.04 -2.65
N LEU A 88 -8.37 3.21 -1.37
CA LEU A 88 -9.57 3.95 -0.96
C LEU A 88 -9.49 5.43 -1.33
N LEU A 89 -8.31 6.05 -1.25
CA LEU A 89 -8.12 7.42 -1.73
C LEU A 89 -8.31 7.55 -3.24
N ASP A 90 -7.86 6.56 -4.01
CA ASP A 90 -8.13 6.51 -5.45
C ASP A 90 -9.62 6.37 -5.76
N GLU A 91 -10.36 5.59 -4.95
CA GLU A 91 -11.82 5.46 -5.09
C GLU A 91 -12.52 6.80 -4.83
N VAL A 92 -12.15 7.52 -3.78
CA VAL A 92 -12.71 8.84 -3.48
C VAL A 92 -12.34 9.85 -4.58
N ALA A 93 -11.09 9.90 -5.01
CA ALA A 93 -10.65 10.77 -6.10
C ALA A 93 -11.45 10.50 -7.39
N ARG A 94 -11.67 9.24 -7.73
CA ARG A 94 -12.48 8.84 -8.89
C ARG A 94 -13.94 9.23 -8.72
N ALA A 95 -14.55 8.98 -7.56
CA ALA A 95 -15.96 9.31 -7.28
C ALA A 95 -16.21 10.82 -7.35
N THR A 96 -15.21 11.63 -7.05
CA THR A 96 -15.26 13.09 -7.08
C THR A 96 -14.59 13.71 -8.31
N GLN A 97 -14.25 12.88 -9.31
CA GLN A 97 -13.64 13.28 -10.59
C GLN A 97 -12.37 14.13 -10.42
N GLN A 98 -11.56 13.83 -9.41
CA GLN A 98 -10.31 14.52 -9.14
C GLN A 98 -9.11 13.70 -9.61
N ASP A 99 -8.05 14.40 -9.99
CA ASP A 99 -6.76 13.76 -10.29
C ASP A 99 -6.17 13.13 -9.03
N PRO A 100 -5.77 11.84 -9.04
CA PRO A 100 -5.26 11.14 -7.86
C PRO A 100 -4.03 11.77 -7.23
N VAL A 101 -3.14 12.39 -8.03
CA VAL A 101 -1.94 13.07 -7.53
C VAL A 101 -2.33 14.39 -6.86
N ALA A 102 -3.11 15.21 -7.52
CA ALA A 102 -3.57 16.51 -6.98
C ALA A 102 -4.38 16.28 -5.70
N TYR A 103 -5.21 15.23 -5.67
CA TYR A 103 -6.00 14.86 -4.50
C TYR A 103 -5.11 14.55 -3.29
N ARG A 104 -4.09 13.71 -3.46
CA ARG A 104 -3.13 13.38 -2.40
C ARG A 104 -2.35 14.60 -1.91
N LEU A 105 -1.84 15.41 -2.83
CA LEU A 105 -1.10 16.64 -2.48
C LEU A 105 -1.96 17.61 -1.66
N ARG A 106 -3.25 17.72 -1.99
CA ARG A 106 -4.22 18.54 -1.24
C ARG A 106 -4.44 17.98 0.17
N LEU A 107 -4.65 16.68 0.32
CA LEU A 107 -4.87 16.05 1.63
C LEU A 107 -3.65 16.08 2.54
N MET A 108 -2.44 16.07 1.97
CA MET A 108 -1.20 16.20 2.75
C MET A 108 -1.04 17.60 3.36
N GLY A 109 -1.68 18.62 2.78
CA GLY A 109 -1.53 20.00 3.23
C GLY A 109 -0.06 20.43 3.28
N ASP A 110 0.36 21.23 4.25
CA ASP A 110 1.75 21.73 4.34
C ASP A 110 2.63 20.93 5.32
N LYS A 111 2.10 19.86 5.91
CA LYS A 111 2.76 19.16 7.04
C LYS A 111 3.71 18.03 6.63
N HIS A 112 3.66 17.57 5.38
CA HIS A 112 4.38 16.37 4.92
C HIS A 112 5.31 16.64 3.74
N PRO A 113 6.37 17.48 3.89
CA PRO A 113 7.22 17.89 2.77
C PRO A 113 7.97 16.72 2.13
N ARG A 114 8.36 15.71 2.91
CA ARG A 114 9.06 14.52 2.41
C ARG A 114 8.17 13.69 1.48
N HIS A 115 6.91 13.48 1.87
CA HIS A 115 5.93 12.74 1.07
C HIS A 115 5.62 13.48 -0.22
N LYS A 116 5.38 14.80 -0.14
CA LYS A 116 5.17 15.64 -1.31
C LYS A 116 6.35 15.61 -2.27
N ALA A 117 7.57 15.75 -1.76
CA ALA A 117 8.77 15.71 -2.57
C ALA A 117 8.96 14.36 -3.27
N ALA A 118 8.76 13.25 -2.56
CA ALA A 118 8.86 11.92 -3.14
C ALA A 118 7.78 11.69 -4.22
N LEU A 119 6.53 12.08 -3.94
CA LEU A 119 5.44 11.97 -4.90
C LEU A 119 5.67 12.82 -6.13
N GLN A 120 6.04 14.11 -5.96
CA GLN A 120 6.29 15.02 -7.06
C GLN A 120 7.45 14.53 -7.94
N LEU A 121 8.53 14.03 -7.34
CA LEU A 121 9.66 13.45 -8.08
C LEU A 121 9.21 12.27 -8.95
N ALA A 122 8.43 11.34 -8.40
CA ALA A 122 7.92 10.18 -9.16
C ALA A 122 7.00 10.64 -10.32
N VAL A 123 6.13 11.61 -10.08
CA VAL A 123 5.24 12.20 -11.08
C VAL A 123 6.02 12.86 -12.22
N ASP A 124 7.01 13.69 -11.88
CA ASP A 124 7.80 14.44 -12.88
C ASP A 124 8.63 13.48 -13.76
N GLN A 125 9.17 12.43 -13.19
CA GLN A 125 10.01 11.46 -13.90
C GLN A 125 9.21 10.42 -14.71
N SER A 126 7.99 10.11 -14.32
CA SER A 126 7.14 9.12 -15.00
C SER A 126 6.50 9.63 -16.31
N GLY A 127 6.37 10.93 -16.43
CA GLY A 127 5.57 11.57 -17.48
C GLY A 127 4.06 11.50 -17.22
N TYR A 128 3.64 11.26 -15.96
CA TYR A 128 2.23 11.28 -15.53
C TYR A 128 1.53 12.54 -16.00
N GLY A 129 0.32 12.39 -16.55
CA GLY A 129 -0.48 13.50 -17.07
C GLY A 129 0.04 14.18 -18.35
N LYS A 130 1.29 13.91 -18.75
CA LYS A 130 1.93 14.48 -19.96
C LYS A 130 2.00 13.45 -21.09
N LYS A 131 2.27 12.19 -20.78
CA LYS A 131 2.36 11.09 -21.72
C LYS A 131 0.97 10.52 -22.02
N LYS A 132 0.61 10.45 -23.32
CA LYS A 132 -0.60 9.73 -23.75
C LYS A 132 -0.37 8.23 -23.61
N LEU A 133 -1.17 7.56 -22.81
CA LEU A 133 -1.10 6.11 -22.66
C LEU A 133 -1.67 5.39 -23.87
N ALA A 134 -1.14 4.22 -24.17
CA ALA A 134 -1.74 3.31 -25.14
C ALA A 134 -3.09 2.79 -24.64
N ALA A 135 -3.95 2.34 -25.54
CA ALA A 135 -5.25 1.79 -25.18
C ALA A 135 -5.12 0.62 -24.19
N GLY A 136 -5.97 0.57 -23.19
CA GLY A 136 -5.98 -0.46 -22.16
C GLY A 136 -4.93 -0.28 -21.05
N ARG A 137 -4.16 0.81 -21.06
CA ARG A 137 -3.22 1.16 -19.98
C ARG A 137 -3.77 2.24 -19.08
N ALA A 138 -3.37 2.21 -17.83
CA ALA A 138 -3.73 3.19 -16.81
C ALA A 138 -2.54 3.55 -15.93
N TRP A 139 -2.62 4.70 -15.29
CA TRP A 139 -1.72 5.10 -14.22
C TRP A 139 -2.22 4.63 -12.88
N GLY A 140 -1.32 4.15 -12.03
CA GLY A 140 -1.51 3.97 -10.60
C GLY A 140 -0.52 4.81 -9.82
N VAL A 141 -0.94 5.37 -8.70
CA VAL A 141 -0.13 6.25 -7.86
C VAL A 141 -0.29 5.84 -6.40
N ALA A 142 0.81 5.75 -5.68
CA ALA A 142 0.80 5.51 -4.24
C ALA A 142 1.98 6.21 -3.57
N VAL A 143 1.83 6.62 -2.30
CA VAL A 143 2.92 7.13 -1.48
C VAL A 143 2.75 6.65 -0.05
N HIS A 144 3.84 6.16 0.53
CA HIS A 144 3.81 5.62 1.89
C HIS A 144 5.12 5.83 2.62
N GLU A 145 5.04 6.01 3.93
CA GLU A 145 6.20 6.04 4.81
C GLU A 145 6.23 4.78 5.67
N SER A 146 7.37 4.11 5.71
CA SER A 146 7.63 3.00 6.60
C SER A 146 9.10 3.04 7.04
N PHE A 147 9.36 2.74 8.32
CA PHE A 147 10.71 2.79 8.90
C PHE A 147 11.47 4.08 8.57
N SER A 148 10.80 5.24 8.68
CA SER A 148 11.34 6.58 8.42
C SER A 148 11.82 6.83 6.98
N SER A 149 11.44 5.99 6.03
CA SER A 149 11.68 6.19 4.60
C SER A 149 10.35 6.36 3.87
N VAL A 150 10.28 7.38 3.03
CA VAL A 150 9.12 7.64 2.18
C VAL A 150 9.41 7.14 0.78
N VAL A 151 8.49 6.38 0.22
CA VAL A 151 8.53 5.94 -1.17
C VAL A 151 7.20 6.28 -1.84
N ALA A 152 7.29 6.92 -3.00
CA ALA A 152 6.16 7.12 -3.90
C ALA A 152 6.40 6.32 -5.18
N TYR A 153 5.35 5.69 -5.68
CA TYR A 153 5.37 5.00 -6.98
C TYR A 153 4.36 5.63 -7.93
N VAL A 154 4.77 5.78 -9.17
CA VAL A 154 3.88 6.00 -10.32
C VAL A 154 4.08 4.83 -11.28
N VAL A 155 3.01 4.11 -11.56
CA VAL A 155 3.04 2.86 -12.32
C VAL A 155 2.17 3.00 -13.55
N GLU A 156 2.71 2.64 -14.73
CA GLU A 156 1.91 2.41 -15.93
C GLU A 156 1.63 0.91 -16.02
N ALA A 157 0.37 0.52 -15.98
CA ALA A 157 -0.04 -0.87 -15.97
C ALA A 157 -1.23 -1.12 -16.92
N SER A 158 -1.41 -2.36 -17.29
CA SER A 158 -2.64 -2.88 -17.89
C SER A 158 -3.05 -4.17 -17.20
N VAL A 159 -4.31 -4.53 -17.34
CA VAL A 159 -4.85 -5.80 -16.84
C VAL A 159 -5.45 -6.55 -18.01
N SER A 160 -5.06 -7.80 -18.18
CA SER A 160 -5.60 -8.68 -19.21
C SER A 160 -7.03 -9.14 -18.88
N LYS A 161 -7.71 -9.79 -19.81
CA LYS A 161 -9.10 -10.26 -19.62
C LYS A 161 -9.25 -11.29 -18.50
N ASP A 162 -8.20 -12.04 -18.21
CA ASP A 162 -8.13 -13.03 -17.12
C ASP A 162 -7.73 -12.43 -15.78
N GLY A 163 -7.58 -11.11 -15.70
CA GLY A 163 -7.21 -10.40 -14.46
C GLY A 163 -5.71 -10.30 -14.20
N THR A 164 -4.85 -10.83 -15.10
CA THR A 164 -3.39 -10.77 -14.90
C THR A 164 -2.85 -9.35 -15.12
N PRO A 165 -2.19 -8.75 -14.11
CA PRO A 165 -1.58 -7.44 -14.26
C PRO A 165 -0.29 -7.53 -15.09
N LYS A 166 -0.04 -6.49 -15.90
CA LYS A 166 1.22 -6.27 -16.60
C LYS A 166 1.73 -4.86 -16.33
N LEU A 167 2.95 -4.76 -15.83
CA LEU A 167 3.64 -3.49 -15.66
C LEU A 167 4.30 -3.08 -16.97
N HIS A 168 4.19 -1.81 -17.33
CA HIS A 168 4.86 -1.22 -18.50
C HIS A 168 5.94 -0.23 -18.10
N SER A 169 5.77 0.45 -16.97
CA SER A 169 6.81 1.23 -16.32
C SER A 169 6.51 1.38 -14.83
N VAL A 170 7.56 1.46 -14.03
CA VAL A 170 7.49 1.77 -12.59
C VAL A 170 8.48 2.87 -12.32
N THR A 171 8.01 4.00 -11.82
CA THR A 171 8.84 5.13 -11.44
C THR A 171 8.72 5.34 -9.94
N ALA A 172 9.85 5.39 -9.23
CA ALA A 172 9.87 5.58 -7.79
C ALA A 172 10.54 6.92 -7.41
N GLY A 173 9.89 7.68 -6.52
CA GLY A 173 10.50 8.79 -5.80
C GLY A 173 10.78 8.36 -4.36
N VAL A 174 12.02 8.52 -3.90
CA VAL A 174 12.46 8.01 -2.59
C VAL A 174 13.05 9.11 -1.74
N HIS A 175 12.66 9.17 -0.48
CA HIS A 175 13.25 10.01 0.54
C HIS A 175 13.63 9.15 1.77
N CYS A 176 14.88 8.71 1.82
CA CYS A 176 15.41 7.87 2.90
C CYS A 176 16.43 8.63 3.80
N ASN A 177 16.34 9.95 3.83
CA ASN A 177 17.32 10.84 4.47
C ASN A 177 18.70 10.72 3.80
N LEU A 178 19.70 10.12 4.42
CA LEU A 178 21.02 9.94 3.83
C LEU A 178 21.13 8.58 3.12
N ALA A 179 21.30 8.61 1.80
CA ALA A 179 21.59 7.41 1.02
C ALA A 179 23.09 7.11 1.06
N VAL A 180 23.53 6.34 2.05
CA VAL A 180 24.95 5.97 2.20
C VAL A 180 25.45 5.16 0.99
N ASN A 181 24.62 4.28 0.47
CA ASN A 181 24.88 3.56 -0.77
C ASN A 181 23.64 3.65 -1.70
N PRO A 182 23.64 4.57 -2.68
CA PRO A 182 22.52 4.75 -3.58
C PRO A 182 22.13 3.48 -4.37
N LYS A 183 23.10 2.67 -4.78
CA LYS A 183 22.81 1.40 -5.50
C LYS A 183 22.08 0.38 -4.62
N SER A 184 22.41 0.33 -3.33
CA SER A 184 21.68 -0.52 -2.39
C SER A 184 20.24 -0.03 -2.20
N VAL A 185 20.02 1.29 -2.13
CA VAL A 185 18.68 1.88 -2.07
C VAL A 185 17.89 1.52 -3.33
N GLU A 186 18.46 1.70 -4.51
CA GLU A 186 17.86 1.34 -5.80
C GLU A 186 17.46 -0.14 -5.83
N ALA A 187 18.36 -1.05 -5.46
CA ALA A 187 18.07 -2.48 -5.41
C ALA A 187 16.93 -2.83 -4.44
N GLN A 188 16.86 -2.18 -3.28
CA GLN A 188 15.77 -2.39 -2.31
C GLN A 188 14.44 -1.86 -2.84
N VAL A 189 14.42 -0.73 -3.52
CA VAL A 189 13.20 -0.12 -4.09
C VAL A 189 12.67 -0.99 -5.23
N GLN A 190 13.54 -1.44 -6.15
CA GLN A 190 13.18 -2.35 -7.23
C GLN A 190 12.67 -3.69 -6.68
N GLY A 191 13.39 -4.30 -5.75
CA GLY A 191 12.97 -5.55 -5.12
C GLY A 191 11.64 -5.41 -4.36
N GLY A 192 11.39 -4.27 -3.71
CA GLY A 192 10.13 -3.96 -3.05
C GLY A 192 8.96 -3.87 -4.02
N ALA A 193 9.16 -3.22 -5.18
CA ALA A 193 8.14 -3.14 -6.23
C ALA A 193 7.78 -4.52 -6.79
N LEU A 194 8.78 -5.37 -7.04
CA LEU A 194 8.57 -6.74 -7.52
C LEU A 194 7.87 -7.61 -6.49
N MET A 195 8.21 -7.46 -5.21
CA MET A 195 7.51 -8.15 -4.14
C MET A 195 6.04 -7.71 -4.03
N GLY A 196 5.76 -6.42 -4.22
CA GLY A 196 4.39 -5.90 -4.31
C GLY A 196 3.64 -6.47 -5.52
N LEU A 197 4.28 -6.55 -6.69
CA LEU A 197 3.69 -7.15 -7.87
C LEU A 197 3.37 -8.63 -7.65
N SER A 198 4.25 -9.39 -6.97
CA SER A 198 4.00 -10.82 -6.73
C SER A 198 2.66 -11.06 -6.02
N MET A 199 2.29 -10.21 -5.08
CA MET A 199 1.01 -10.32 -4.36
C MET A 199 -0.22 -10.03 -5.24
N CYS A 200 -0.04 -9.42 -6.40
CA CYS A 200 -1.10 -9.14 -7.37
C CYS A 200 -1.24 -10.25 -8.44
N LEU A 201 -0.33 -11.22 -8.48
CA LEU A 201 -0.39 -12.31 -9.45
C LEU A 201 -1.45 -13.34 -9.06
N PRO A 202 -2.21 -13.88 -10.02
CA PRO A 202 -3.24 -14.89 -9.75
C PRO A 202 -2.73 -16.11 -8.97
N GLY A 203 -1.49 -16.54 -9.22
CA GLY A 203 -0.86 -17.70 -8.55
C GLY A 203 -0.25 -17.39 -7.18
N ALA A 204 -0.37 -16.16 -6.67
CA ALA A 204 0.15 -15.77 -5.35
C ALA A 204 -0.92 -15.76 -4.26
N ALA A 205 -2.14 -16.16 -4.56
CA ALA A 205 -3.20 -16.25 -3.56
C ALA A 205 -2.92 -17.38 -2.56
N ILE A 206 -2.94 -17.06 -1.27
CA ILE A 206 -2.96 -18.06 -0.20
C ILE A 206 -4.41 -18.32 0.15
N THR A 207 -4.84 -19.55 -0.05
CA THR A 207 -6.23 -19.99 0.12
C THR A 207 -6.39 -20.91 1.32
N LEU A 208 -7.56 -20.88 1.92
CA LEU A 208 -7.92 -21.71 3.08
C LEU A 208 -9.08 -22.62 2.72
N LYS A 209 -8.95 -23.90 3.07
CA LYS A 209 -10.04 -24.85 3.03
C LYS A 209 -10.26 -25.38 4.44
N ASP A 210 -11.44 -25.20 4.97
CA ASP A 210 -11.82 -25.61 6.34
C ASP A 210 -10.82 -25.09 7.41
N GLY A 211 -10.27 -23.88 7.20
CA GLY A 211 -9.28 -23.27 8.10
C GLY A 211 -7.85 -23.77 7.93
N VAL A 212 -7.59 -24.62 6.95
CA VAL A 212 -6.25 -25.14 6.63
C VAL A 212 -5.73 -24.45 5.36
N VAL A 213 -4.47 -24.01 5.40
CA VAL A 213 -3.79 -23.43 4.23
C VAL A 213 -3.59 -24.51 3.16
N GLU A 214 -4.03 -24.23 1.93
CA GLU A 214 -3.93 -25.19 0.83
C GLU A 214 -2.54 -25.24 0.19
N GLN A 215 -1.80 -24.12 0.22
CA GLN A 215 -0.43 -24.05 -0.30
C GLN A 215 0.53 -24.73 0.67
N SER A 216 1.33 -25.67 0.17
CA SER A 216 2.21 -26.50 0.99
C SER A 216 3.71 -26.35 0.66
N ASN A 217 4.05 -25.70 -0.46
CA ASN A 217 5.43 -25.58 -0.91
C ASN A 217 5.67 -24.25 -1.62
N PHE A 218 6.94 -23.88 -1.79
CA PHE A 218 7.36 -22.67 -2.50
C PHE A 218 6.85 -22.60 -3.95
N GLY A 219 6.67 -23.74 -4.62
CA GLY A 219 6.10 -23.81 -5.97
C GLY A 219 4.63 -23.40 -6.05
N ASP A 220 3.94 -23.41 -4.93
CA ASP A 220 2.51 -23.07 -4.85
C ASP A 220 2.27 -21.54 -4.73
N PHE A 221 3.33 -20.74 -4.68
CA PHE A 221 3.29 -19.29 -4.62
C PHE A 221 4.03 -18.68 -5.81
N ALA A 222 3.28 -17.98 -6.68
CA ALA A 222 3.86 -17.33 -7.85
C ALA A 222 4.70 -16.10 -7.44
N VAL A 223 5.90 -16.01 -8.02
CA VAL A 223 6.74 -14.80 -7.94
C VAL A 223 7.00 -14.27 -9.34
N PRO A 224 7.13 -12.93 -9.52
CA PRO A 224 7.44 -12.36 -10.82
C PRO A 224 8.73 -12.93 -11.40
N ARG A 225 8.71 -13.17 -12.70
CA ARG A 225 9.87 -13.56 -13.50
C ARG A 225 10.35 -12.36 -14.31
N ILE A 226 11.55 -12.44 -14.84
CA ILE A 226 12.11 -11.37 -15.69
C ILE A 226 11.24 -11.08 -16.92
N THR A 227 10.43 -12.03 -17.32
CA THR A 227 9.47 -11.91 -18.44
C THR A 227 8.19 -11.17 -18.08
N ASP A 228 7.93 -10.95 -16.81
CA ASP A 228 6.70 -10.31 -16.32
C ASP A 228 6.86 -8.78 -16.16
N MET A 229 8.06 -8.30 -16.47
CA MET A 229 8.47 -6.89 -16.36
C MET A 229 8.68 -6.25 -17.72
#